data_a4105ba4282f7d8883da1b9e5075c20a
#
_entry.id   a4105ba4282f7d8883da1b9e5075c20a
#
_cell.length_a   1.000
_cell.length_b   1.000
_cell.length_c   1.000
_cell.angle_alpha   90.00
_cell.angle_beta   90.00
_cell.angle_gamma   90.00
#
_symmetry.space_group_name_H-M   'P 1'
#
loop_
_entity.id
_entity.type
_entity.pdbx_description
1 polymer ?
#
loop_
_entity_poly.entity_id
_entity_poly.type
_entity_poly.pdbx_seq_one_letter_code
_entity_poly.pdbx_strand_id
1 'polypeptide(L)'
;MEIINNFQYNSVLILTYFFISLVAIILKYVTNGKTNNLLFSSYRSSLKNPLTYIRFFTHAIGHLDWKHFSTNFLYILLIGPMLEEKYGTVNLLVMMLITAGVIGIINYIIGKKKILGASGIVFMLIVMSSFVNLQAGKIPITLVLIFIFYIVNEILDGMFKDDNVSHSGHIIGALCGAIFGFIQMYGLENIIKF
;
A
#
# COMPACT_ATOMS: atom_id res chain seq x y z
N MET A 1 -10.16 35.49 -5.63
CA MET A 1 -9.91 34.43 -6.66
C MET A 1 -8.43 34.12 -6.86
N GLU A 2 -7.53 35.03 -6.53
CA GLU A 2 -6.04 34.82 -6.68
C GLU A 2 -5.43 33.80 -5.68
N ILE A 3 -6.01 33.63 -4.49
CA ILE A 3 -5.48 32.72 -3.46
C ILE A 3 -5.55 31.25 -3.93
N ILE A 4 -6.59 30.87 -4.68
CA ILE A 4 -6.78 29.47 -5.13
C ILE A 4 -5.71 29.05 -6.15
N ASN A 5 -5.18 29.98 -6.94
CA ASN A 5 -4.15 29.69 -7.95
C ASN A 5 -2.76 29.39 -7.33
N ASN A 6 -2.59 29.60 -6.04
CA ASN A 6 -1.34 29.33 -5.33
C ASN A 6 -1.29 27.94 -4.69
N PHE A 7 -2.39 27.17 -4.73
CA PHE A 7 -2.40 25.80 -4.25
C PHE A 7 -2.04 24.85 -5.38
N GLN A 8 -1.03 24.03 -5.15
CA GLN A 8 -0.55 23.06 -6.11
C GLN A 8 -0.45 21.67 -5.45
N TYR A 9 -0.93 20.64 -6.14
CA TYR A 9 -0.78 19.25 -5.74
C TYR A 9 -0.29 18.44 -6.96
N ASN A 10 1.02 18.23 -7.03
CA ASN A 10 1.69 17.61 -8.19
C ASN A 10 1.81 16.10 -8.01
N SER A 11 0.69 15.38 -8.05
CA SER A 11 0.74 13.94 -7.92
C SER A 11 -0.45 13.30 -8.64
N VAL A 12 -0.28 13.03 -9.90
CA VAL A 12 -1.33 12.48 -10.77
C VAL A 12 -1.69 11.05 -10.35
N LEU A 13 -0.69 10.22 -10.03
CA LEU A 13 -0.89 8.84 -9.61
C LEU A 13 -1.68 8.77 -8.31
N ILE A 14 -1.26 9.53 -7.31
CA ILE A 14 -1.88 9.49 -5.98
C ILE A 14 -3.33 10.01 -6.03
N LEU A 15 -3.59 11.09 -6.78
CA LEU A 15 -4.95 11.58 -6.98
C LEU A 15 -5.81 10.56 -7.74
N THR A 16 -5.26 9.94 -8.78
CA THR A 16 -5.97 8.90 -9.54
C THR A 16 -6.33 7.71 -8.63
N TYR A 17 -5.38 7.26 -7.81
CA TYR A 17 -5.62 6.19 -6.84
C TYR A 17 -6.68 6.55 -5.81
N PHE A 18 -6.65 7.79 -5.29
CA PHE A 18 -7.67 8.31 -4.39
C PHE A 18 -9.05 8.25 -5.03
N PHE A 19 -9.23 8.80 -6.24
CA PHE A 19 -10.55 8.85 -6.88
C PHE A 19 -11.07 7.47 -7.28
N ILE A 20 -10.21 6.55 -7.75
CA ILE A 20 -10.61 5.17 -8.03
C ILE A 20 -11.10 4.49 -6.75
N SER A 21 -10.40 4.66 -5.64
CA SER A 21 -10.78 4.08 -4.35
C SER A 21 -12.02 4.76 -3.76
N LEU A 22 -12.21 6.05 -3.99
CA LEU A 22 -13.43 6.77 -3.62
C LEU A 22 -14.64 6.21 -4.37
N VAL A 23 -14.52 5.98 -5.66
CA VAL A 23 -15.58 5.34 -6.45
C VAL A 23 -15.86 3.92 -5.93
N ALA A 24 -14.82 3.15 -5.61
CA ALA A 24 -14.98 1.78 -5.10
C ALA A 24 -15.74 1.74 -3.76
N ILE A 25 -15.46 2.66 -2.82
CA ILE A 25 -16.19 2.71 -1.55
C ILE A 25 -17.63 3.20 -1.74
N ILE A 26 -17.90 4.13 -2.65
CA ILE A 26 -19.28 4.54 -2.99
C ILE A 26 -20.03 3.33 -3.57
N LEU A 27 -19.45 2.61 -4.53
CA LEU A 27 -20.04 1.41 -5.11
C LEU A 27 -20.30 0.33 -4.05
N LYS A 28 -19.42 0.17 -3.07
CA LYS A 28 -19.65 -0.74 -1.93
C LYS A 28 -20.93 -0.39 -1.20
N TYR A 29 -21.20 0.90 -0.90
CA TYR A 29 -22.43 1.31 -0.22
C TYR A 29 -23.66 1.16 -1.10
N VAL A 30 -23.60 1.56 -2.37
CA VAL A 30 -24.71 1.44 -3.33
C VAL A 30 -25.10 -0.03 -3.56
N THR A 31 -24.11 -0.95 -3.55
CA THR A 31 -24.36 -2.37 -3.82
C THR A 31 -24.49 -3.23 -2.57
N ASN A 32 -24.57 -2.64 -1.38
CA ASN A 32 -24.58 -3.36 -0.11
C ASN A 32 -23.40 -4.35 0.03
N GLY A 33 -22.21 -3.92 -0.38
CA GLY A 33 -20.96 -4.69 -0.26
C GLY A 33 -20.71 -5.72 -1.36
N LYS A 34 -21.62 -5.89 -2.33
CA LYS A 34 -21.45 -6.88 -3.42
C LYS A 34 -20.20 -6.60 -4.27
N THR A 35 -19.92 -5.33 -4.59
CA THR A 35 -18.72 -4.94 -5.35
C THR A 35 -17.42 -5.28 -4.61
N ASN A 36 -17.34 -5.05 -3.30
CA ASN A 36 -16.19 -5.45 -2.50
C ASN A 36 -15.96 -6.96 -2.54
N ASN A 37 -17.01 -7.76 -2.43
CA ASN A 37 -16.91 -9.21 -2.50
C ASN A 37 -16.48 -9.70 -3.88
N LEU A 38 -16.98 -9.07 -4.94
CA LEU A 38 -16.73 -9.49 -6.31
C LEU A 38 -15.36 -9.05 -6.81
N LEU A 39 -14.97 -7.79 -6.59
CA LEU A 39 -13.83 -7.15 -7.25
C LEU A 39 -12.73 -6.69 -6.30
N PHE A 40 -13.08 -6.20 -5.09
CA PHE A 40 -12.18 -5.42 -4.25
C PHE A 40 -11.78 -6.13 -2.95
N SER A 41 -11.72 -7.46 -2.97
CA SER A 41 -11.26 -8.23 -1.81
C SER A 41 -10.47 -9.45 -2.24
N SER A 42 -9.29 -9.68 -1.65
CA SER A 42 -8.53 -10.92 -1.88
C SER A 42 -8.91 -11.98 -0.84
N TYR A 43 -9.20 -13.18 -1.32
CA TYR A 43 -9.54 -14.36 -0.53
C TYR A 43 -9.32 -15.63 -1.36
N ARG A 44 -9.22 -16.78 -0.69
CA ARG A 44 -9.05 -18.07 -1.36
C ARG A 44 -10.29 -18.43 -2.18
N SER A 45 -10.12 -18.59 -3.48
CA SER A 45 -11.17 -18.93 -4.46
C SER A 45 -10.58 -19.76 -5.60
N SER A 46 -11.41 -20.25 -6.51
CA SER A 46 -10.94 -21.08 -7.64
C SER A 46 -9.98 -20.32 -8.55
N LEU A 47 -8.83 -20.89 -8.87
CA LEU A 47 -7.90 -20.36 -9.88
C LEU A 47 -8.44 -20.43 -11.31
N LYS A 48 -9.54 -21.17 -11.55
CA LYS A 48 -10.26 -21.15 -12.83
C LYS A 48 -11.07 -19.86 -13.02
N ASN A 49 -11.32 -19.11 -11.95
CA ASN A 49 -12.03 -17.85 -12.01
C ASN A 49 -11.05 -16.70 -12.26
N PRO A 50 -11.13 -15.96 -13.39
CA PRO A 50 -10.22 -14.86 -13.70
C PRO A 50 -10.28 -13.72 -12.68
N LEU A 51 -11.40 -13.52 -12.00
CA LEU A 51 -11.53 -12.53 -10.93
C LEU A 51 -10.59 -12.81 -9.75
N THR A 52 -10.12 -14.05 -9.57
CA THR A 52 -9.14 -14.38 -8.53
C THR A 52 -7.84 -13.60 -8.75
N TYR A 53 -7.37 -13.55 -9.99
CA TYR A 53 -6.13 -12.83 -10.35
C TYR A 53 -6.31 -11.31 -10.27
N ILE A 54 -7.45 -10.79 -10.70
CA ILE A 54 -7.79 -9.36 -10.59
C ILE A 54 -7.77 -8.94 -9.12
N ARG A 55 -8.35 -9.73 -8.23
CA ARG A 55 -8.42 -9.46 -6.78
C ARG A 55 -7.06 -9.46 -6.08
N PHE A 56 -6.02 -10.06 -6.65
CA PHE A 56 -4.66 -9.93 -6.11
C PHE A 56 -4.17 -8.48 -6.09
N PHE A 57 -4.69 -7.65 -6.97
CA PHE A 57 -4.31 -6.23 -7.07
C PHE A 57 -5.41 -5.31 -6.55
N THR A 58 -6.65 -5.57 -6.91
CA THR A 58 -7.76 -4.65 -6.66
C THR A 58 -8.24 -4.64 -5.20
N HIS A 59 -7.81 -5.59 -4.37
CA HIS A 59 -8.11 -5.55 -2.94
C HIS A 59 -7.58 -4.27 -2.27
N ALA A 60 -6.48 -3.71 -2.80
CA ALA A 60 -5.91 -2.46 -2.32
C ALA A 60 -6.77 -1.22 -2.62
N ILE A 61 -7.73 -1.34 -3.55
CA ILE A 61 -8.68 -0.27 -3.90
C ILE A 61 -9.90 -0.27 -2.97
N GLY A 62 -10.33 -1.46 -2.52
CA GLY A 62 -11.51 -1.64 -1.68
C GLY A 62 -11.29 -1.18 -0.24
N HIS A 63 -12.36 -0.69 0.42
CA HIS A 63 -12.31 -0.31 1.83
C HIS A 63 -13.54 -0.81 2.59
N LEU A 64 -13.33 -1.12 3.88
CA LEU A 64 -14.39 -1.67 4.72
C LEU A 64 -15.46 -0.62 5.05
N ASP A 65 -15.00 0.60 5.37
CA ASP A 65 -15.85 1.73 5.73
C ASP A 65 -15.12 3.06 5.48
N TRP A 66 -15.82 4.17 5.71
CA TRP A 66 -15.28 5.52 5.52
C TRP A 66 -14.11 5.83 6.43
N LYS A 67 -14.10 5.31 7.67
CA LYS A 67 -12.99 5.50 8.60
C LYS A 67 -11.73 4.83 8.06
N HIS A 68 -11.85 3.59 7.60
CA HIS A 68 -10.75 2.84 6.99
C HIS A 68 -10.23 3.53 5.72
N PHE A 69 -11.13 4.01 4.85
CA PHE A 69 -10.77 4.77 3.66
C PHE A 69 -10.02 6.07 4.02
N SER A 70 -10.61 6.92 4.88
CA SER A 70 -10.03 8.22 5.22
C SER A 70 -8.69 8.09 5.94
N THR A 71 -8.53 7.12 6.82
CA THR A 71 -7.25 6.87 7.50
C THR A 71 -6.16 6.50 6.51
N ASN A 72 -6.42 5.57 5.58
CA ASN A 72 -5.44 5.19 4.58
C ASN A 72 -5.07 6.35 3.66
N PHE A 73 -6.07 7.08 3.14
CA PHE A 73 -5.82 8.17 2.22
C PHE A 73 -5.26 9.42 2.87
N LEU A 74 -5.41 9.62 4.17
CA LEU A 74 -4.67 10.64 4.90
C LEU A 74 -3.16 10.45 4.72
N TYR A 75 -2.64 9.24 4.97
CA TYR A 75 -1.22 8.95 4.79
C TYR A 75 -0.80 8.97 3.31
N ILE A 76 -1.60 8.38 2.42
CA ILE A 76 -1.29 8.32 0.99
C ILE A 76 -1.20 9.72 0.39
N LEU A 77 -2.14 10.60 0.70
CA LEU A 77 -2.16 11.97 0.20
C LEU A 77 -1.06 12.85 0.79
N LEU A 78 -0.59 12.56 2.01
CA LEU A 78 0.50 13.31 2.64
C LEU A 78 1.90 12.86 2.17
N ILE A 79 2.12 11.56 2.07
CA ILE A 79 3.45 10.98 1.79
C ILE A 79 3.64 10.71 0.29
N GLY A 80 2.58 10.29 -0.38
CA GLY A 80 2.62 9.84 -1.78
C GLY A 80 3.20 10.84 -2.76
N PRO A 81 2.81 12.14 -2.74
CA PRO A 81 3.34 13.14 -3.67
C PRO A 81 4.86 13.27 -3.63
N MET A 82 5.45 13.28 -2.42
CA MET A 82 6.89 13.33 -2.25
C MET A 82 7.59 12.12 -2.88
N LEU A 83 6.99 10.94 -2.76
CA LEU A 83 7.54 9.72 -3.35
C LEU A 83 7.32 9.67 -4.86
N GLU A 84 6.18 10.16 -5.36
CA GLU A 84 5.93 10.27 -6.80
C GLU A 84 6.92 11.25 -7.47
N GLU A 85 7.21 12.38 -6.82
CA GLU A 85 8.23 13.33 -7.27
C GLU A 85 9.63 12.71 -7.27
N LYS A 86 9.98 11.98 -6.20
CA LYS A 86 11.31 11.37 -6.02
C LYS A 86 11.58 10.24 -6.99
N TYR A 87 10.62 9.32 -7.17
CA TYR A 87 10.82 8.07 -7.90
C TYR A 87 10.18 8.06 -9.29
N GLY A 88 9.32 9.04 -9.58
CA GLY A 88 8.55 9.14 -10.81
C GLY A 88 7.25 8.30 -10.75
N THR A 89 6.24 8.79 -11.49
CA THR A 89 4.89 8.22 -11.54
C THR A 89 4.86 6.73 -11.89
N VAL A 90 5.60 6.34 -12.94
CA VAL A 90 5.59 4.95 -13.44
C VAL A 90 6.25 4.00 -12.44
N ASN A 91 7.42 4.37 -11.90
CA ASN A 91 8.12 3.53 -10.94
C ASN A 91 7.29 3.34 -9.66
N LEU A 92 6.71 4.42 -9.13
CA LEU A 92 5.86 4.34 -7.94
C LEU A 92 4.61 3.48 -8.21
N LEU A 93 3.97 3.62 -9.38
CA LEU A 93 2.84 2.75 -9.76
C LEU A 93 3.25 1.27 -9.79
N VAL A 94 4.39 0.95 -10.39
CA VAL A 94 4.90 -0.44 -10.44
C VAL A 94 5.15 -0.98 -9.03
N MET A 95 5.77 -0.19 -8.14
CA MET A 95 5.99 -0.57 -6.75
C MET A 95 4.68 -0.82 -5.99
N MET A 96 3.68 0.04 -6.17
CA MET A 96 2.34 -0.13 -5.59
C MET A 96 1.67 -1.41 -6.11
N LEU A 97 1.74 -1.68 -7.42
CA LEU A 97 1.17 -2.88 -8.03
C LEU A 97 1.87 -4.15 -7.54
N ILE A 98 3.21 -4.16 -7.49
CA ILE A 98 3.96 -5.30 -6.94
C ILE A 98 3.57 -5.55 -5.49
N THR A 99 3.50 -4.52 -4.66
CA THR A 99 3.11 -4.64 -3.25
C THR A 99 1.70 -5.22 -3.12
N ALA A 100 0.72 -4.68 -3.85
CA ALA A 100 -0.64 -5.21 -3.85
C ALA A 100 -0.67 -6.67 -4.30
N GLY A 101 0.02 -7.01 -5.40
CA GLY A 101 0.11 -8.37 -5.93
C GLY A 101 0.71 -9.36 -4.94
N VAL A 102 1.82 -9.00 -4.30
CA VAL A 102 2.51 -9.85 -3.29
C VAL A 102 1.59 -10.09 -2.09
N ILE A 103 0.97 -9.04 -1.55
CA ILE A 103 0.02 -9.16 -0.44
C ILE A 103 -1.18 -10.03 -0.83
N GLY A 104 -1.77 -9.79 -2.00
CA GLY A 104 -2.92 -10.54 -2.50
C GLY A 104 -2.61 -12.02 -2.72
N ILE A 105 -1.44 -12.35 -3.30
CA ILE A 105 -0.98 -13.73 -3.54
C ILE A 105 -0.68 -14.44 -2.21
N ILE A 106 0.06 -13.80 -1.31
CA ILE A 106 0.38 -14.39 -0.01
C ILE A 106 -0.90 -14.64 0.79
N ASN A 107 -1.84 -13.68 0.81
CA ASN A 107 -3.13 -13.90 1.46
C ASN A 107 -3.93 -15.04 0.81
N TYR A 108 -3.85 -15.20 -0.51
CA TYR A 108 -4.50 -16.32 -1.21
C TYR A 108 -3.92 -17.67 -0.78
N ILE A 109 -2.59 -17.78 -0.59
CA ILE A 109 -1.90 -19.04 -0.26
C ILE A 109 -2.10 -19.40 1.20
N ILE A 110 -1.83 -18.49 2.13
CA ILE A 110 -1.77 -18.76 3.57
C ILE A 110 -2.82 -18.03 4.39
N GLY A 111 -3.48 -17.00 3.82
CA GLY A 111 -4.46 -16.20 4.54
C GLY A 111 -5.71 -17.00 4.89
N LYS A 112 -6.21 -16.77 6.11
CA LYS A 112 -7.46 -17.37 6.61
C LYS A 112 -8.66 -16.44 6.47
N LYS A 113 -8.41 -15.14 6.38
CA LYS A 113 -9.43 -14.08 6.33
C LYS A 113 -9.42 -13.39 4.95
N LYS A 114 -10.55 -12.84 4.58
CA LYS A 114 -10.67 -11.95 3.43
C LYS A 114 -10.02 -10.62 3.77
N ILE A 115 -9.16 -10.09 2.87
CA ILE A 115 -8.51 -8.81 3.04
C ILE A 115 -8.96 -7.81 1.99
N LEU A 116 -9.00 -6.54 2.37
CA LEU A 116 -9.18 -5.37 1.52
C LEU A 116 -8.64 -4.13 2.23
N GLY A 117 -8.20 -3.14 1.47
CA GLY A 117 -7.67 -1.88 1.98
C GLY A 117 -6.31 -1.50 1.40
N ALA A 118 -6.06 -0.21 1.38
CA ALA A 118 -4.80 0.37 0.92
C ALA A 118 -3.67 0.30 1.96
N SER A 119 -3.92 -0.22 3.16
CA SER A 119 -3.00 -0.12 4.30
C SER A 119 -1.63 -0.77 4.04
N GLY A 120 -1.56 -1.88 3.30
CA GLY A 120 -0.28 -2.45 2.90
C GLY A 120 0.55 -1.51 2.02
N ILE A 121 -0.10 -0.75 1.13
CA ILE A 121 0.55 0.30 0.35
C ILE A 121 0.96 1.47 1.26
N VAL A 122 0.13 1.86 2.23
CA VAL A 122 0.49 2.88 3.24
C VAL A 122 1.79 2.51 3.95
N PHE A 123 1.91 1.26 4.45
CA PHE A 123 3.13 0.79 5.10
C PHE A 123 4.35 0.78 4.16
N MET A 124 4.17 0.39 2.90
CA MET A 124 5.22 0.51 1.88
C MET A 124 5.69 1.97 1.73
N LEU A 125 4.76 2.91 1.55
CA LEU A 125 5.08 4.33 1.37
C LEU A 125 5.76 4.93 2.60
N ILE A 126 5.29 4.61 3.82
CA ILE A 126 5.89 5.05 5.08
C ILE A 126 7.35 4.59 5.16
N VAL A 127 7.63 3.33 4.89
CA VAL A 127 8.99 2.81 4.93
C VAL A 127 9.85 3.42 3.83
N MET A 128 9.34 3.52 2.59
CA MET A 128 10.06 4.16 1.48
C MET A 128 10.41 5.63 1.76
N SER A 129 9.54 6.35 2.48
CA SER A 129 9.82 7.77 2.82
C SER A 129 11.11 7.94 3.62
N SER A 130 11.54 6.92 4.35
CA SER A 130 12.81 6.93 5.09
C SER A 130 14.05 6.94 4.20
N PHE A 131 13.91 6.57 2.93
CA PHE A 131 15.02 6.48 1.96
C PHE A 131 15.15 7.70 1.06
N VAL A 132 14.20 8.64 1.07
CA VAL A 132 14.13 9.77 0.11
C VAL A 132 15.42 10.60 0.06
N ASN A 133 16.00 10.90 1.22
CA ASN A 133 17.21 11.72 1.35
C ASN A 133 18.38 10.95 1.96
N LEU A 134 18.33 9.62 1.92
CA LEU A 134 19.36 8.79 2.53
C LEU A 134 20.62 8.76 1.67
N GLN A 135 21.77 8.95 2.32
CA GLN A 135 23.07 8.76 1.70
C GLN A 135 23.49 7.28 1.78
N ALA A 136 24.16 6.78 0.74
CA ALA A 136 24.70 5.44 0.73
C ALA A 136 25.62 5.17 1.93
N GLY A 137 25.47 4.00 2.54
CA GLY A 137 26.22 3.60 3.74
C GLY A 137 25.70 4.18 5.07
N LYS A 138 24.57 4.91 5.05
CA LYS A 138 23.90 5.39 6.26
C LYS A 138 22.65 4.57 6.56
N ILE A 139 22.25 4.48 7.82
CA ILE A 139 20.98 3.90 8.25
C ILE A 139 20.04 5.04 8.65
N PRO A 140 18.86 5.17 8.05
CA PRO A 140 17.95 6.25 8.41
C PRO A 140 17.38 5.99 9.82
N ILE A 141 17.51 6.97 10.70
CA ILE A 141 16.90 6.90 12.05
C ILE A 141 15.39 6.74 11.94
N THR A 142 14.76 7.36 10.94
CA THR A 142 13.31 7.24 10.69
C THR A 142 12.92 5.78 10.42
N LEU A 143 13.72 5.01 9.68
CA LEU A 143 13.47 3.57 9.46
C LEU A 143 13.53 2.77 10.77
N VAL A 144 14.51 3.09 11.64
CA VAL A 144 14.63 2.45 12.96
C VAL A 144 13.41 2.77 13.84
N LEU A 145 12.96 4.03 13.85
CA LEU A 145 11.76 4.44 14.60
C LEU A 145 10.49 3.79 14.04
N ILE A 146 10.33 3.72 12.72
CA ILE A 146 9.20 3.02 12.08
C ILE A 146 9.22 1.54 12.47
N PHE A 147 10.38 0.90 12.45
CA PHE A 147 10.49 -0.49 12.86
C PHE A 147 10.03 -0.68 14.31
N ILE A 148 10.55 0.12 15.25
CA ILE A 148 10.24 0.00 16.68
C ILE A 148 8.76 0.32 16.95
N PHE A 149 8.23 1.42 16.44
CA PHE A 149 6.90 1.91 16.80
C PHE A 149 5.77 1.31 15.97
N TYR A 150 6.03 0.84 14.75
CA TYR A 150 4.98 0.32 13.86
C TYR A 150 5.13 -1.18 13.63
N ILE A 151 6.29 -1.65 13.17
CA ILE A 151 6.45 -3.06 12.76
C ILE A 151 6.41 -3.99 13.96
N VAL A 152 7.06 -3.63 15.06
CA VAL A 152 6.99 -4.44 16.31
C VAL A 152 5.56 -4.52 16.83
N ASN A 153 4.82 -3.40 16.83
CA ASN A 153 3.42 -3.41 17.24
C ASN A 153 2.54 -4.25 16.31
N GLU A 154 2.74 -4.17 14.98
CA GLU A 154 2.00 -5.01 14.03
C GLU A 154 2.26 -6.51 14.23
N ILE A 155 3.49 -6.90 14.57
CA ILE A 155 3.85 -8.28 14.89
C ILE A 155 3.12 -8.72 16.18
N LEU A 156 3.19 -7.91 17.24
CA LEU A 156 2.55 -8.20 18.50
C LEU A 156 1.02 -8.27 18.36
N ASP A 157 0.43 -7.29 17.67
CA ASP A 157 -1.02 -7.27 17.43
C ASP A 157 -1.47 -8.47 16.60
N GLY A 158 -0.71 -8.86 15.59
CA GLY A 158 -0.99 -10.06 14.78
C GLY A 158 -0.88 -11.37 15.56
N MET A 159 -0.10 -11.41 16.65
CA MET A 159 0.02 -12.59 17.54
C MET A 159 -1.06 -12.66 18.60
N PHE A 160 -1.51 -11.52 19.13
CA PHE A 160 -2.33 -11.45 20.34
C PHE A 160 -3.73 -10.89 20.13
N LYS A 161 -4.02 -10.20 19.01
CA LYS A 161 -5.33 -9.62 18.72
C LYS A 161 -6.08 -10.45 17.67
N ASP A 162 -7.34 -10.73 17.95
CA ASP A 162 -8.27 -11.27 16.94
C ASP A 162 -9.19 -10.17 16.45
N ASP A 163 -8.65 -9.34 15.57
CA ASP A 163 -9.38 -8.26 14.92
C ASP A 163 -9.51 -8.49 13.40
N ASN A 164 -10.12 -7.52 12.71
CA ASN A 164 -10.29 -7.57 11.25
C ASN A 164 -9.14 -6.90 10.50
N VAL A 165 -8.01 -6.62 11.17
CA VAL A 165 -6.83 -6.00 10.56
C VAL A 165 -5.95 -7.06 9.90
N SER A 166 -5.40 -6.74 8.74
CA SER A 166 -4.43 -7.61 8.05
C SER A 166 -3.00 -7.26 8.47
N HIS A 167 -2.62 -7.63 9.70
CA HIS A 167 -1.27 -7.39 10.22
C HIS A 167 -0.18 -7.95 9.30
N SER A 168 -0.40 -9.15 8.74
CA SER A 168 0.51 -9.72 7.73
C SER A 168 0.64 -8.85 6.48
N GLY A 169 -0.46 -8.24 6.02
CA GLY A 169 -0.45 -7.31 4.88
C GLY A 169 0.37 -6.05 5.16
N HIS A 170 0.31 -5.52 6.38
CA HIS A 170 1.12 -4.38 6.82
C HIS A 170 2.62 -4.72 6.85
N ILE A 171 2.98 -5.87 7.43
CA ILE A 171 4.37 -6.33 7.49
C ILE A 171 4.93 -6.57 6.07
N ILE A 172 4.16 -7.21 5.19
CA ILE A 172 4.56 -7.44 3.80
C ILE A 172 4.73 -6.12 3.07
N GLY A 173 3.80 -5.17 3.26
CA GLY A 173 3.91 -3.82 2.69
C GLY A 173 5.19 -3.10 3.13
N ALA A 174 5.50 -3.14 4.43
CA ALA A 174 6.72 -2.58 4.99
C ALA A 174 7.99 -3.23 4.41
N LEU A 175 8.01 -4.56 4.26
CA LEU A 175 9.10 -5.29 3.62
C LEU A 175 9.30 -4.89 2.16
N CYS A 176 8.21 -4.78 1.39
CA CYS A 176 8.26 -4.26 0.01
C CYS A 176 8.86 -2.85 -0.02
N GLY A 177 8.42 -1.97 0.88
CA GLY A 177 8.96 -0.60 0.99
C GLY A 177 10.45 -0.57 1.30
N ALA A 178 10.95 -1.44 2.20
CA ALA A 178 12.36 -1.57 2.50
C ALA A 178 13.15 -2.05 1.27
N ILE A 179 12.68 -3.11 0.61
CA ILE A 179 13.33 -3.66 -0.59
C ILE A 179 13.40 -2.59 -1.69
N PHE A 180 12.31 -1.90 -2.00
CA PHE A 180 12.30 -0.84 -3.00
C PHE A 180 13.20 0.32 -2.61
N GLY A 181 13.19 0.75 -1.34
CA GLY A 181 14.07 1.80 -0.85
C GLY A 181 15.55 1.44 -1.05
N PHE A 182 15.95 0.21 -0.72
CA PHE A 182 17.32 -0.27 -0.95
C PHE A 182 17.67 -0.36 -2.44
N ILE A 183 16.79 -0.90 -3.28
CA ILE A 183 16.99 -0.97 -4.73
C ILE A 183 17.19 0.41 -5.33
N GLN A 184 16.39 1.38 -4.93
CA GLN A 184 16.49 2.76 -5.43
C GLN A 184 17.74 3.49 -4.93
N MET A 185 18.22 3.14 -3.74
CA MET A 185 19.42 3.75 -3.16
C MET A 185 20.71 3.23 -3.80
N TYR A 186 20.81 1.93 -4.02
CA TYR A 186 22.04 1.31 -4.51
C TYR A 186 22.05 1.04 -6.02
N GLY A 187 20.87 1.10 -6.70
CA GLY A 187 20.71 0.65 -8.07
C GLY A 187 20.71 -0.87 -8.21
N LEU A 188 19.88 -1.42 -9.10
CA LEU A 188 19.88 -2.89 -9.36
C LEU A 188 21.25 -3.39 -9.84
N GLU A 189 21.93 -2.60 -10.66
CA GLU A 189 23.27 -2.87 -11.21
C GLU A 189 24.37 -3.07 -10.15
N ASN A 190 24.20 -2.43 -8.98
CA ASN A 190 25.15 -2.53 -7.86
C ASN A 190 24.78 -3.65 -6.87
N ILE A 191 23.53 -4.12 -6.88
CA ILE A 191 23.03 -5.18 -5.98
C ILE A 191 23.26 -6.55 -6.61
N ILE A 192 23.13 -6.66 -7.93
CA ILE A 192 23.32 -7.90 -8.70
C ILE A 192 24.67 -7.80 -9.43
N LYS A 193 25.76 -7.86 -8.69
CA LYS A 193 27.09 -8.17 -9.25
C LYS A 193 27.18 -9.69 -9.32
N PHE A 194 26.97 -10.25 -10.51
CA PHE A 194 27.42 -11.58 -10.89
C PHE A 194 28.89 -11.52 -11.30
#